data_ea5b0a32de7d44eeded54c3b8b2cd472
#
_entry.id   ea5b0a32de7d44eeded54c3b8b2cd472
#
_cell.length_a   1.000
_cell.length_b   1.000
_cell.length_c   1.000
_cell.angle_alpha   90.00
_cell.angle_beta   90.00
_cell.angle_gamma   90.00
#
_symmetry.space_group_name_H-M   'P 1'
#
loop_
_entity.id
_entity.type
_entity.pdbx_description
1 polymer ?
#
loop_
_entity_poly.entity_id
_entity_poly.type
_entity_poly.pdbx_seq_one_letter_code
_entity_poly.pdbx_strand_id
1 'polypeptide(L)'
;MIAGADERAVPEASLETPRLADEESELHRCLAGRFPSLRGIRRAAFGGQTSFRLEVLTLELGAAGEVKLLLKDFGASRLPKDDLPSRRNRELRVYRDLLAGGGLGTAEYHGAVWDEARGRFWLLLELVDGVELRSLGFEDWVRSAAWLGRLHGRFARAGEALEASDFLVRHDAGFFHVQAEQASRAAATYPLELREPVLAVTRRYSRAVEVLVGGPRTLVHGSYRPQNILVDRAARPPRVLAVDWELSALGSPLYDFAFLSDRFRGGELDDLWGAYREEAVARGLPLPERGQMEPLLDCFRLHKVLKSIGDSVALKFEERVVRKLVTRAAEIGTALPF
;
A
#
# COMPACT_ATOMS: atom_id res chain seq x y z
N MET A 1 10.46 -42.45 49.49
CA MET A 1 9.56 -41.43 50.02
C MET A 1 10.19 -40.07 49.74
N ILE A 2 9.79 -39.37 48.74
CA ILE A 2 9.83 -37.89 48.65
C ILE A 2 8.72 -37.53 47.67
N ALA A 3 7.83 -36.69 48.16
CA ALA A 3 6.60 -36.29 47.51
C ALA A 3 6.83 -35.42 46.29
N GLY A 4 6.10 -35.67 45.22
CA GLY A 4 5.99 -34.80 44.05
C GLY A 4 5.18 -33.56 44.39
N ALA A 5 5.70 -32.40 44.03
CA ALA A 5 4.97 -31.15 44.03
C ALA A 5 4.02 -31.11 42.81
N ASP A 6 2.74 -30.96 43.11
CA ASP A 6 1.64 -30.80 42.16
C ASP A 6 1.69 -29.37 41.59
N GLU A 7 2.27 -29.21 40.42
CA GLU A 7 2.19 -27.97 39.64
C GLU A 7 0.78 -27.87 39.04
N ARG A 8 -0.11 -27.18 39.74
CA ARG A 8 -1.44 -26.82 39.22
C ARG A 8 -1.27 -25.85 38.09
N ALA A 9 -1.42 -26.32 36.86
CA ALA A 9 -1.63 -25.50 35.71
C ALA A 9 -2.86 -24.62 35.94
N VAL A 10 -2.66 -23.28 35.96
CA VAL A 10 -3.74 -22.31 35.99
C VAL A 10 -4.43 -22.39 34.61
N PRO A 11 -5.76 -22.55 34.50
CA PRO A 11 -6.42 -22.67 33.21
C PRO A 11 -6.29 -21.34 32.45
N GLU A 12 -5.82 -21.36 31.21
CA GLU A 12 -5.69 -20.23 30.28
C GLU A 12 -6.99 -19.42 30.09
N ALA A 13 -8.13 -20.03 30.33
CA ALA A 13 -9.46 -19.42 30.22
C ALA A 13 -9.70 -18.24 31.19
N SER A 14 -8.97 -18.13 32.31
CA SER A 14 -9.19 -17.07 33.29
C SER A 14 -8.48 -15.73 32.96
N LEU A 15 -7.55 -15.71 32.00
CA LEU A 15 -6.84 -14.51 31.55
C LEU A 15 -7.43 -13.88 30.26
N GLU A 16 -8.20 -14.64 29.48
CA GLU A 16 -8.84 -14.13 28.25
C GLU A 16 -10.03 -13.22 28.52
N THR A 17 -10.87 -13.52 29.53
CA THR A 17 -12.08 -12.78 29.83
C THR A 17 -11.85 -11.29 30.22
N PRO A 18 -10.88 -10.94 31.11
CA PRO A 18 -10.56 -9.57 31.44
C PRO A 18 -9.98 -8.80 30.24
N ARG A 19 -9.18 -9.46 29.40
CA ARG A 19 -8.58 -8.85 28.21
C ARG A 19 -9.63 -8.49 27.16
N LEU A 20 -10.59 -9.35 26.90
CA LEU A 20 -11.69 -9.10 25.95
C LEU A 20 -12.58 -7.95 26.43
N ALA A 21 -12.90 -7.87 27.72
CA ALA A 21 -13.70 -6.79 28.30
C ALA A 21 -12.98 -5.42 28.21
N ASP A 22 -11.67 -5.38 28.39
CA ASP A 22 -10.85 -4.18 28.23
C ASP A 22 -10.81 -3.73 26.75
N GLU A 23 -10.61 -4.67 25.83
CA GLU A 23 -10.61 -4.40 24.38
C GLU A 23 -11.96 -3.86 23.89
N GLU A 24 -13.06 -4.42 24.33
CA GLU A 24 -14.40 -3.96 24.01
C GLU A 24 -14.67 -2.56 24.55
N SER A 25 -14.25 -2.29 25.79
CA SER A 25 -14.35 -0.96 26.40
C SER A 25 -13.57 0.11 25.64
N GLU A 26 -12.41 -0.22 25.07
CA GLU A 26 -11.63 0.70 24.25
C GLU A 26 -12.30 0.97 22.90
N LEU A 27 -12.83 -0.06 22.24
CA LEU A 27 -13.57 0.08 21.01
C LEU A 27 -14.82 0.94 21.21
N HIS A 28 -15.58 0.73 22.31
CA HIS A 28 -16.71 1.57 22.66
C HIS A 28 -16.32 3.04 22.83
N ARG A 29 -15.25 3.32 23.58
CA ARG A 29 -14.76 4.70 23.77
C ARG A 29 -14.33 5.34 22.45
N CYS A 30 -13.64 4.61 21.59
CA CYS A 30 -13.17 5.09 20.29
C CYS A 30 -14.35 5.42 19.35
N LEU A 31 -15.41 4.61 19.37
CA LEU A 31 -16.52 4.71 18.42
C LEU A 31 -17.70 5.54 18.92
N ALA A 32 -17.80 5.82 20.25
CA ALA A 32 -18.95 6.46 20.86
C ALA A 32 -19.29 7.84 20.27
N GLY A 33 -18.28 8.64 19.92
CA GLY A 33 -18.49 9.96 19.33
C GLY A 33 -19.10 9.89 17.91
N ARG A 34 -18.80 8.84 17.17
CA ARG A 34 -19.30 8.65 15.81
C ARG A 34 -20.60 7.83 15.75
N PHE A 35 -20.79 6.94 16.70
CA PHE A 35 -21.96 6.07 16.82
C PHE A 35 -22.60 6.22 18.21
N PRO A 36 -23.29 7.35 18.49
CA PRO A 36 -23.83 7.62 19.83
C PRO A 36 -24.89 6.61 20.29
N SER A 37 -25.49 5.86 19.37
CA SER A 37 -26.46 4.78 19.67
C SER A 37 -25.83 3.39 19.80
N LEU A 38 -24.50 3.29 19.86
CA LEU A 38 -23.77 2.02 20.00
C LEU A 38 -24.12 1.33 21.32
N ARG A 39 -24.61 0.07 21.21
CA ARG A 39 -25.01 -0.77 22.35
C ARG A 39 -24.12 -1.98 22.55
N GLY A 40 -23.62 -2.58 21.46
CA GLY A 40 -22.80 -3.76 21.49
C GLY A 40 -21.88 -3.85 20.26
N ILE A 41 -20.79 -4.60 20.40
CA ILE A 41 -19.82 -4.86 19.35
C ILE A 41 -19.59 -6.36 19.27
N ARG A 42 -19.87 -6.97 18.12
CA ARG A 42 -19.48 -8.34 17.83
C ARG A 42 -18.27 -8.36 16.92
N ARG A 43 -17.34 -9.26 17.19
CA ARG A 43 -16.09 -9.40 16.44
C ARG A 43 -16.06 -10.75 15.73
N ALA A 44 -15.60 -10.75 14.48
CA ALA A 44 -15.37 -11.95 13.70
C ALA A 44 -14.07 -11.81 12.90
N ALA A 45 -13.32 -12.90 12.74
CA ALA A 45 -12.14 -12.88 11.90
C ALA A 45 -12.52 -12.55 10.44
N PHE A 46 -11.78 -11.64 9.80
CA PHE A 46 -11.90 -11.39 8.38
C PHE A 46 -11.24 -12.53 7.60
N GLY A 47 -11.98 -13.13 6.65
CA GLY A 47 -11.44 -14.20 5.80
C GLY A 47 -10.36 -13.69 4.87
N GLY A 48 -9.24 -14.40 4.79
CA GLY A 48 -8.15 -14.11 3.85
C GLY A 48 -6.76 -14.04 4.50
N GLN A 49 -5.73 -14.19 3.68
CA GLN A 49 -4.33 -14.04 4.09
C GLN A 49 -3.88 -12.61 3.89
N THR A 50 -3.68 -11.89 4.97
CA THR A 50 -3.17 -10.52 4.99
C THR A 50 -1.92 -10.43 5.86
N SER A 51 -1.09 -9.40 5.64
CA SER A 51 0.11 -9.17 6.45
C SER A 51 -0.20 -8.78 7.90
N PHE A 52 -1.39 -8.26 8.16
CA PHE A 52 -1.90 -7.93 9.49
C PHE A 52 -3.16 -8.72 9.81
N ARG A 53 -3.50 -8.82 11.08
CA ARG A 53 -4.79 -9.39 11.50
C ARG A 53 -5.91 -8.42 11.12
N LEU A 54 -6.92 -8.92 10.44
CA LEU A 54 -8.13 -8.19 10.11
C LEU A 54 -9.33 -8.83 10.79
N GLU A 55 -10.25 -7.99 11.27
CA GLU A 55 -11.51 -8.43 11.87
C GLU A 55 -12.68 -7.60 11.33
N VAL A 56 -13.82 -8.22 11.25
CA VAL A 56 -15.11 -7.54 11.02
C VAL A 56 -15.72 -7.22 12.38
N LEU A 57 -15.95 -5.93 12.63
CA LEU A 57 -16.75 -5.47 13.76
C LEU A 57 -18.19 -5.26 13.30
N THR A 58 -19.14 -5.92 13.94
CA THR A 58 -20.57 -5.61 13.77
C THR A 58 -21.03 -4.77 14.95
N LEU A 59 -21.35 -3.51 14.69
CA LEU A 59 -21.82 -2.54 15.66
C LEU A 59 -23.35 -2.63 15.77
N GLU A 60 -23.89 -2.86 16.96
CA GLU A 60 -25.30 -2.87 17.25
C GLU A 60 -25.78 -1.47 17.67
N LEU A 61 -26.58 -0.82 16.83
CA LEU A 61 -27.00 0.57 17.02
C LEU A 61 -28.46 0.71 17.50
N GLY A 62 -28.99 -0.33 18.16
CA GLY A 62 -30.39 -0.34 18.64
C GLY A 62 -31.35 -0.22 17.47
N ALA A 63 -32.25 0.77 17.51
CA ALA A 63 -33.29 0.96 16.47
C ALA A 63 -32.69 1.35 15.08
N ALA A 64 -31.42 1.81 15.02
CA ALA A 64 -30.74 2.14 13.77
C ALA A 64 -30.14 0.90 13.05
N GLY A 65 -30.30 -0.29 13.63
CA GLY A 65 -29.84 -1.54 13.04
C GLY A 65 -28.35 -1.83 13.31
N GLU A 66 -27.66 -2.39 12.32
CA GLU A 66 -26.27 -2.80 12.43
C GLU A 66 -25.40 -2.07 11.39
N VAL A 67 -24.17 -1.78 11.77
CA VAL A 67 -23.11 -1.27 10.87
C VAL A 67 -21.89 -2.17 10.99
N LYS A 68 -21.26 -2.49 9.86
CA LYS A 68 -20.03 -3.30 9.83
C LYS A 68 -18.83 -2.44 9.53
N LEU A 69 -17.78 -2.60 10.33
CA LEU A 69 -16.48 -1.96 10.15
C LEU A 69 -15.39 -3.02 9.96
N LEU A 70 -14.30 -2.61 9.35
CA LEU A 70 -13.05 -3.36 9.29
C LEU A 70 -12.11 -2.84 10.39
N LEU A 71 -11.64 -3.73 11.25
CA LEU A 71 -10.54 -3.48 12.18
C LEU A 71 -9.27 -4.06 11.58
N LYS A 72 -8.25 -3.22 11.39
CA LYS A 72 -6.89 -3.63 11.02
C LYS A 72 -5.99 -3.53 12.25
N ASP A 73 -5.48 -4.66 12.74
CA ASP A 73 -4.61 -4.74 13.90
C ASP A 73 -3.14 -4.76 13.47
N PHE A 74 -2.42 -3.67 13.75
CA PHE A 74 -1.00 -3.52 13.48
C PHE A 74 -0.10 -4.01 14.62
N GLY A 75 -0.65 -4.55 15.70
CA GLY A 75 0.11 -5.00 16.88
C GLY A 75 1.08 -6.14 16.56
N ALA A 76 0.70 -7.02 15.62
CA ALA A 76 1.54 -8.09 15.14
C ALA A 76 1.45 -8.22 13.61
N SER A 77 2.59 -8.12 12.94
CA SER A 77 2.70 -8.45 11.52
C SER A 77 2.98 -9.94 11.34
N ARG A 78 2.24 -10.60 10.44
CA ARG A 78 2.48 -12.00 10.06
C ARG A 78 3.67 -12.17 9.13
N LEU A 79 4.14 -11.08 8.53
CA LEU A 79 5.29 -11.05 7.63
C LEU A 79 6.36 -10.12 8.19
N PRO A 80 7.64 -10.42 8.02
CA PRO A 80 8.72 -9.50 8.35
C PRO A 80 8.51 -8.19 7.60
N LYS A 81 8.51 -7.08 8.33
CA LYS A 81 8.44 -5.73 7.79
C LYS A 81 9.50 -4.89 8.47
N ASP A 82 10.34 -4.28 7.66
CA ASP A 82 11.24 -3.22 8.10
C ASP A 82 10.41 -1.99 8.51
N ASP A 83 10.87 -1.31 9.55
CA ASP A 83 10.28 -0.05 10.04
C ASP A 83 8.76 -0.11 10.28
N LEU A 84 8.30 -1.19 10.92
CA LEU A 84 6.88 -1.39 11.23
C LEU A 84 6.23 -0.21 11.98
N PRO A 85 6.87 0.45 12.97
CA PRO A 85 6.30 1.63 13.62
C PRO A 85 5.97 2.77 12.65
N SER A 86 6.87 3.12 11.74
CA SER A 86 6.62 4.17 10.76
C SER A 86 5.54 3.77 9.76
N ARG A 87 5.52 2.51 9.30
CA ARG A 87 4.51 2.01 8.35
C ARG A 87 3.09 2.09 8.93
N ARG A 88 2.87 1.61 10.15
CA ARG A 88 1.55 1.67 10.80
C ARG A 88 1.11 3.10 11.07
N ASN A 89 2.02 3.97 11.55
CA ASN A 89 1.72 5.38 11.76
C ASN A 89 1.38 6.08 10.45
N ARG A 90 2.09 5.77 9.38
CA ARG A 90 1.83 6.33 8.03
C ARG A 90 0.45 5.97 7.54
N GLU A 91 0.07 4.71 7.57
CA GLU A 91 -1.25 4.28 7.11
C GLU A 91 -2.37 4.94 7.91
N LEU A 92 -2.25 4.99 9.24
CA LEU A 92 -3.20 5.70 10.10
C LEU A 92 -3.34 7.16 9.68
N ARG A 93 -2.21 7.87 9.55
CA ARG A 93 -2.22 9.32 9.25
C ARG A 93 -2.70 9.61 7.84
N VAL A 94 -2.40 8.75 6.87
CA VAL A 94 -2.95 8.89 5.52
C VAL A 94 -4.48 8.83 5.54
N TYR A 95 -5.07 7.84 6.19
CA TYR A 95 -6.54 7.75 6.29
C TYR A 95 -7.14 8.93 7.05
N ARG A 96 -6.58 9.28 8.21
CA ARG A 96 -7.11 10.29 9.10
C ARG A 96 -6.90 11.71 8.59
N ASP A 97 -5.67 12.03 8.13
CA ASP A 97 -5.24 13.41 7.90
C ASP A 97 -5.33 13.80 6.40
N LEU A 98 -5.23 12.86 5.47
CA LEU A 98 -5.20 13.15 4.04
C LEU A 98 -6.45 12.68 3.28
N LEU A 99 -6.99 11.52 3.59
CA LEU A 99 -8.10 10.94 2.83
C LEU A 99 -9.48 11.24 3.42
N ALA A 100 -9.57 11.47 4.74
CA ALA A 100 -10.85 11.73 5.41
C ALA A 100 -11.57 12.93 4.80
N GLY A 101 -12.87 12.76 4.49
CA GLY A 101 -13.71 13.81 3.89
C GLY A 101 -13.32 14.23 2.47
N GLY A 102 -12.41 13.51 1.83
CA GLY A 102 -11.78 13.89 0.57
C GLY A 102 -12.59 13.71 -0.70
N GLY A 103 -13.76 13.06 -0.66
CA GLY A 103 -14.58 12.82 -1.85
C GLY A 103 -13.94 11.90 -2.91
N LEU A 104 -12.85 11.20 -2.55
CA LEU A 104 -12.15 10.28 -3.44
C LEU A 104 -12.77 8.86 -3.46
N GLY A 105 -13.77 8.61 -2.60
CA GLY A 105 -14.37 7.28 -2.49
C GLY A 105 -13.47 6.25 -1.81
N THR A 106 -12.45 6.67 -1.05
CA THR A 106 -11.64 5.77 -0.20
C THR A 106 -12.46 5.19 0.94
N ALA A 107 -12.01 4.10 1.55
CA ALA A 107 -12.64 3.56 2.74
C ALA A 107 -12.71 4.65 3.84
N GLU A 108 -13.88 4.81 4.46
CA GLU A 108 -14.09 5.84 5.46
C GLU A 108 -13.31 5.52 6.74
N TYR A 109 -12.62 6.51 7.30
CA TYR A 109 -11.95 6.41 8.59
C TYR A 109 -12.95 6.62 9.72
N HIS A 110 -13.07 5.64 10.63
CA HIS A 110 -14.00 5.70 11.76
C HIS A 110 -13.31 5.91 13.10
N GLY A 111 -12.02 5.65 13.20
CA GLY A 111 -11.26 5.85 14.42
C GLY A 111 -10.00 4.99 14.48
N ALA A 112 -9.25 5.16 15.57
CA ALA A 112 -8.09 4.33 15.87
C ALA A 112 -7.90 4.19 17.38
N VAL A 113 -7.39 3.04 17.80
CA VAL A 113 -6.87 2.81 19.14
C VAL A 113 -5.34 2.72 19.03
N TRP A 114 -4.62 3.56 19.76
CA TRP A 114 -3.17 3.64 19.66
C TRP A 114 -2.57 3.68 21.06
N ASP A 115 -2.16 2.52 21.58
CA ASP A 115 -1.62 2.32 22.91
C ASP A 115 -0.29 1.56 22.83
N GLU A 116 0.81 2.29 22.91
CA GLU A 116 2.16 1.75 22.86
C GLU A 116 2.48 0.86 24.06
N ALA A 117 1.95 1.23 25.25
CA ALA A 117 2.22 0.48 26.48
C ALA A 117 1.61 -0.93 26.43
N ARG A 118 0.47 -1.07 25.76
CA ARG A 118 -0.22 -2.36 25.58
C ARG A 118 0.09 -3.03 24.24
N GLY A 119 0.88 -2.37 23.36
CA GLY A 119 1.16 -2.86 22.01
C GLY A 119 -0.10 -2.91 21.12
N ARG A 120 -1.08 -2.06 21.38
CA ARG A 120 -2.40 -2.08 20.74
C ARG A 120 -2.49 -0.97 19.69
N PHE A 121 -2.57 -1.33 18.41
CA PHE A 121 -2.53 -0.42 17.28
C PHE A 121 -3.62 -0.80 16.28
N TRP A 122 -4.84 -0.29 16.49
CA TRP A 122 -6.02 -0.63 15.70
C TRP A 122 -6.46 0.54 14.84
N LEU A 123 -6.71 0.27 13.59
CA LEU A 123 -7.31 1.18 12.61
C LEU A 123 -8.71 0.68 12.28
N LEU A 124 -9.70 1.56 12.41
CA LEU A 124 -11.12 1.27 12.18
C LEU A 124 -11.57 1.95 10.90
N LEU A 125 -11.91 1.16 9.90
CA LEU A 125 -12.31 1.61 8.58
C LEU A 125 -13.69 1.10 8.20
N GLU A 126 -14.30 1.71 7.21
CA GLU A 126 -15.45 1.16 6.51
C GLU A 126 -15.11 -0.25 6.00
N LEU A 127 -16.01 -1.21 6.23
CA LEU A 127 -15.94 -2.51 5.58
C LEU A 127 -16.54 -2.38 4.17
N VAL A 128 -15.67 -2.45 3.16
CA VAL A 128 -16.08 -2.36 1.76
C VAL A 128 -16.19 -3.76 1.17
N ASP A 129 -17.35 -4.07 0.58
CA ASP A 129 -17.57 -5.30 -0.20
C ASP A 129 -17.05 -5.08 -1.63
N GLY A 130 -15.72 -5.07 -1.77
CA GLY A 130 -15.04 -4.83 -3.02
C GLY A 130 -14.28 -6.05 -3.53
N VAL A 131 -14.26 -6.19 -4.86
CA VAL A 131 -13.48 -7.23 -5.55
C VAL A 131 -12.11 -6.67 -5.93
N GLU A 132 -11.04 -7.44 -5.69
CA GLU A 132 -9.69 -7.04 -6.10
C GLU A 132 -9.60 -6.87 -7.63
N LEU A 133 -8.98 -5.78 -8.06
CA LEU A 133 -8.82 -5.43 -9.48
C LEU A 133 -8.17 -6.54 -10.31
N ARG A 134 -7.26 -7.33 -9.72
CA ARG A 134 -6.61 -8.45 -10.44
C ARG A 134 -7.58 -9.50 -10.98
N SER A 135 -8.77 -9.60 -10.41
CA SER A 135 -9.82 -10.54 -10.78
C SER A 135 -10.89 -9.94 -11.70
N LEU A 136 -10.70 -8.69 -12.15
CA LEU A 136 -11.69 -7.92 -12.91
C LEU A 136 -11.24 -7.67 -14.35
N GLY A 137 -12.21 -7.27 -15.20
CA GLY A 137 -11.99 -6.97 -16.61
C GLY A 137 -11.31 -5.62 -16.84
N PHE A 138 -10.86 -5.39 -18.08
CA PHE A 138 -10.06 -4.22 -18.46
C PHE A 138 -10.77 -2.88 -18.18
N GLU A 139 -12.09 -2.82 -18.30
CA GLU A 139 -12.88 -1.62 -17.99
C GLU A 139 -12.67 -1.13 -16.55
N ASP A 140 -12.55 -2.06 -15.59
CA ASP A 140 -12.28 -1.71 -14.19
C ASP A 140 -10.82 -1.21 -13.99
N TRP A 141 -9.88 -1.66 -14.84
CA TRP A 141 -8.53 -1.12 -14.86
C TRP A 141 -8.50 0.34 -15.37
N VAL A 142 -9.27 0.64 -16.42
CA VAL A 142 -9.44 2.02 -16.91
C VAL A 142 -10.07 2.91 -15.84
N ARG A 143 -11.12 2.44 -15.14
CA ARG A 143 -11.69 3.14 -13.99
C ARG A 143 -10.68 3.39 -12.87
N SER A 144 -9.80 2.40 -12.62
CA SER A 144 -8.76 2.51 -11.60
C SER A 144 -7.66 3.49 -12.00
N ALA A 145 -7.35 3.59 -13.29
CA ALA A 145 -6.44 4.61 -13.82
C ALA A 145 -7.05 6.02 -13.66
N ALA A 146 -8.32 6.20 -14.01
CA ALA A 146 -9.04 7.47 -13.81
C ALA A 146 -9.07 7.86 -12.32
N TRP A 147 -9.36 6.90 -11.42
CA TRP A 147 -9.34 7.13 -9.98
C TRP A 147 -7.95 7.59 -9.49
N LEU A 148 -6.88 6.95 -9.97
CA LEU A 148 -5.51 7.33 -9.64
C LEU A 148 -5.20 8.76 -10.12
N GLY A 149 -5.69 9.13 -11.31
CA GLY A 149 -5.58 10.50 -11.84
C GLY A 149 -6.25 11.53 -10.92
N ARG A 150 -7.45 11.22 -10.41
CA ARG A 150 -8.15 12.07 -9.42
C ARG A 150 -7.37 12.22 -8.13
N LEU A 151 -6.83 11.12 -7.60
CA LEU A 151 -5.99 11.12 -6.39
C LEU A 151 -4.78 12.04 -6.59
N HIS A 152 -3.99 11.78 -7.60
CA HIS A 152 -2.76 12.51 -7.85
C HIS A 152 -3.00 13.99 -8.16
N GLY A 153 -4.01 14.29 -8.98
CA GLY A 153 -4.39 15.67 -9.31
C GLY A 153 -4.91 16.46 -8.09
N ARG A 154 -5.64 15.81 -7.18
CA ARG A 154 -6.07 16.45 -5.93
C ARG A 154 -4.88 16.90 -5.09
N PHE A 155 -3.90 16.02 -4.92
CA PHE A 155 -2.75 16.25 -4.05
C PHE A 155 -1.61 17.02 -4.72
N ALA A 156 -1.63 17.23 -6.04
CA ALA A 156 -0.66 18.07 -6.73
C ALA A 156 -0.66 19.52 -6.22
N ARG A 157 -1.82 20.03 -5.78
CA ARG A 157 -1.97 21.37 -5.22
C ARG A 157 -1.65 21.48 -3.72
N ALA A 158 -1.44 20.35 -3.06
CA ALA A 158 -1.14 20.28 -1.62
C ALA A 158 0.37 20.19 -1.35
N GLY A 159 1.21 20.64 -2.28
CA GLY A 159 2.66 20.45 -2.24
C GLY A 159 3.30 20.83 -0.91
N GLU A 160 3.06 22.05 -0.39
CA GLU A 160 3.62 22.52 0.88
C GLU A 160 3.16 21.65 2.08
N ALA A 161 1.88 21.28 2.12
CA ALA A 161 1.34 20.45 3.20
C ALA A 161 1.93 19.03 3.16
N LEU A 162 2.13 18.48 1.96
CA LEU A 162 2.79 17.18 1.79
C LEU A 162 4.29 17.27 2.11
N GLU A 163 4.96 18.36 1.74
CA GLU A 163 6.36 18.61 2.11
C GLU A 163 6.54 18.74 3.63
N ALA A 164 5.58 19.32 4.33
CA ALA A 164 5.60 19.43 5.79
C ALA A 164 5.25 18.10 6.50
N SER A 165 4.72 17.10 5.79
CA SER A 165 4.35 15.81 6.40
C SER A 165 5.59 15.02 6.81
N ASP A 166 5.73 14.72 8.09
CA ASP A 166 6.85 13.96 8.68
C ASP A 166 6.69 12.43 8.55
N PHE A 167 5.53 11.94 8.16
CA PHE A 167 5.20 10.52 8.08
C PHE A 167 5.29 9.93 6.67
N LEU A 168 5.25 10.75 5.63
CA LEU A 168 5.34 10.26 4.25
C LEU A 168 6.78 9.87 3.89
N VAL A 169 6.95 8.77 3.16
CA VAL A 169 8.23 8.45 2.53
C VAL A 169 8.58 9.55 1.52
N ARG A 170 9.86 9.89 1.42
CA ARG A 170 10.34 10.80 0.38
C ARG A 170 10.92 9.99 -0.77
N HIS A 171 10.31 10.07 -1.94
CA HIS A 171 10.88 9.51 -3.16
C HIS A 171 11.91 10.49 -3.71
N ASP A 172 13.00 10.66 -2.98
CA ASP A 172 14.17 11.43 -3.36
C ASP A 172 15.26 10.54 -3.98
N ALA A 173 16.38 11.14 -4.36
CA ALA A 173 17.50 10.39 -4.94
C ALA A 173 18.05 9.32 -3.98
N GLY A 174 18.10 9.63 -2.68
CA GLY A 174 18.54 8.69 -1.64
C GLY A 174 17.67 7.45 -1.60
N PHE A 175 16.34 7.62 -1.61
CA PHE A 175 15.38 6.52 -1.66
C PHE A 175 15.64 5.56 -2.84
N PHE A 176 15.85 6.12 -4.03
CA PHE A 176 16.08 5.31 -5.23
C PHE A 176 17.46 4.63 -5.22
N HIS A 177 18.52 5.33 -4.78
CA HIS A 177 19.85 4.75 -4.70
C HIS A 177 19.96 3.60 -3.71
N VAL A 178 19.32 3.69 -2.53
CA VAL A 178 19.27 2.61 -1.55
C VAL A 178 18.71 1.31 -2.16
N GLN A 179 17.68 1.40 -3.00
CA GLN A 179 17.10 0.23 -3.67
C GLN A 179 18.07 -0.39 -4.69
N ALA A 180 18.80 0.42 -5.45
CA ALA A 180 19.82 -0.06 -6.38
C ALA A 180 21.01 -0.72 -5.66
N GLU A 181 21.43 -0.17 -4.52
CA GLU A 181 22.45 -0.79 -3.68
C GLU A 181 21.98 -2.13 -3.10
N GLN A 182 20.71 -2.23 -2.66
CA GLN A 182 20.12 -3.49 -2.20
C GLN A 182 20.11 -4.53 -3.32
N ALA A 183 19.75 -4.12 -4.55
CA ALA A 183 19.83 -5.00 -5.71
C ALA A 183 21.25 -5.48 -5.98
N SER A 184 22.25 -4.59 -5.89
CA SER A 184 23.67 -4.93 -6.08
C SER A 184 24.17 -5.90 -5.00
N ARG A 185 23.77 -5.69 -3.74
CA ARG A 185 24.09 -6.60 -2.63
C ARG A 185 23.45 -7.99 -2.82
N ALA A 186 22.18 -8.04 -3.21
CA ALA A 186 21.51 -9.30 -3.53
C ALA A 186 22.20 -10.02 -4.68
N ALA A 187 22.54 -9.29 -5.77
CA ALA A 187 23.24 -9.84 -6.92
C ALA A 187 24.62 -10.42 -6.61
N ALA A 188 25.31 -9.90 -5.58
CA ALA A 188 26.59 -10.46 -5.14
C ALA A 188 26.49 -11.93 -4.67
N THR A 189 25.30 -12.40 -4.31
CA THR A 189 25.03 -13.79 -3.92
C THR A 189 24.68 -14.70 -5.11
N TYR A 190 24.53 -14.14 -6.31
CA TYR A 190 24.12 -14.87 -7.51
C TYR A 190 25.31 -15.43 -8.29
N PRO A 191 25.08 -16.47 -9.12
CA PRO A 191 26.04 -16.88 -10.14
C PRO A 191 26.42 -15.71 -11.07
N LEU A 192 27.64 -15.76 -11.65
CA LEU A 192 28.20 -14.67 -12.43
C LEU A 192 27.29 -14.19 -13.57
N GLU A 193 26.64 -15.12 -14.26
CA GLU A 193 25.74 -14.82 -15.37
C GLU A 193 24.48 -14.05 -14.99
N LEU A 194 24.06 -14.10 -13.72
CA LEU A 194 22.95 -13.30 -13.18
C LEU A 194 23.45 -12.02 -12.50
N ARG A 195 24.63 -12.04 -11.91
CA ARG A 195 25.21 -10.92 -11.20
C ARG A 195 25.62 -9.79 -12.14
N GLU A 196 26.37 -10.08 -13.21
CA GLU A 196 26.93 -9.05 -14.08
C GLU A 196 25.86 -8.18 -14.78
N PRO A 197 24.72 -8.70 -15.29
CA PRO A 197 23.68 -7.83 -15.83
C PRO A 197 23.11 -6.85 -14.79
N VAL A 198 22.90 -7.27 -13.54
CA VAL A 198 22.40 -6.38 -12.47
C VAL A 198 23.42 -5.27 -12.20
N LEU A 199 24.72 -5.62 -12.04
CA LEU A 199 25.76 -4.64 -11.79
C LEU A 199 25.95 -3.68 -12.97
N ALA A 200 25.80 -4.14 -14.21
CA ALA A 200 25.84 -3.27 -15.38
C ALA A 200 24.74 -2.22 -15.38
N VAL A 201 23.51 -2.60 -14.99
CA VAL A 201 22.38 -1.69 -14.86
C VAL A 201 22.58 -0.72 -13.69
N THR A 202 22.96 -1.23 -12.51
CA THR A 202 23.08 -0.38 -11.31
C THR A 202 24.21 0.64 -11.40
N ARG A 203 25.30 0.35 -12.12
CA ARG A 203 26.36 1.34 -12.41
C ARG A 203 25.88 2.57 -13.18
N ARG A 204 24.84 2.45 -14.00
CA ARG A 204 24.27 3.54 -14.82
C ARG A 204 22.99 4.12 -14.22
N TYR A 205 22.53 3.57 -13.10
CA TYR A 205 21.21 3.86 -12.54
C TYR A 205 21.02 5.31 -12.10
N SER A 206 22.09 6.04 -11.77
CA SER A 206 22.00 7.46 -11.40
C SER A 206 21.28 8.32 -12.45
N ARG A 207 21.44 7.98 -13.75
CA ARG A 207 20.71 8.67 -14.82
C ARG A 207 19.19 8.40 -14.80
N ALA A 208 18.79 7.16 -14.45
CA ALA A 208 17.39 6.87 -14.21
C ALA A 208 16.87 7.64 -12.98
N VAL A 209 17.68 7.77 -11.92
CA VAL A 209 17.30 8.51 -10.71
C VAL A 209 16.99 9.97 -11.02
N GLU A 210 17.74 10.63 -11.90
CA GLU A 210 17.43 12.01 -12.34
C GLU A 210 16.02 12.12 -12.93
N VAL A 211 15.58 11.11 -13.71
CA VAL A 211 14.21 11.02 -14.24
C VAL A 211 13.20 10.73 -13.15
N LEU A 212 13.51 9.80 -12.23
CA LEU A 212 12.62 9.35 -11.16
C LEU A 212 12.28 10.46 -10.17
N VAL A 213 13.24 11.39 -9.90
CA VAL A 213 13.04 12.53 -9.00
C VAL A 213 12.58 13.79 -9.72
N GLY A 214 12.68 13.81 -11.06
CA GLY A 214 12.25 14.93 -11.88
C GLY A 214 10.74 15.06 -11.98
N GLY A 215 10.29 16.26 -12.33
CA GLY A 215 8.88 16.51 -12.57
C GLY A 215 8.03 16.77 -11.32
N PRO A 216 6.68 16.77 -11.50
CA PRO A 216 5.76 17.09 -10.43
C PRO A 216 5.77 16.01 -9.34
N ARG A 217 5.49 16.45 -8.10
CA ARG A 217 5.36 15.57 -6.94
C ARG A 217 3.96 15.65 -6.38
N THR A 218 3.46 14.52 -5.89
CA THR A 218 2.13 14.39 -5.29
C THR A 218 2.13 13.32 -4.22
N LEU A 219 1.01 13.13 -3.52
CA LEU A 219 0.80 11.94 -2.70
C LEU A 219 0.72 10.72 -3.63
N VAL A 220 1.63 9.78 -3.46
CA VAL A 220 1.57 8.47 -4.11
C VAL A 220 1.24 7.39 -3.08
N HIS A 221 0.53 6.37 -3.53
CA HIS A 221 0.19 5.21 -2.71
C HIS A 221 1.44 4.38 -2.35
N GLY A 222 2.44 4.36 -3.24
CA GLY A 222 3.69 3.62 -3.06
C GLY A 222 3.60 2.12 -3.32
N SER A 223 2.39 1.57 -3.47
CA SER A 223 2.13 0.16 -3.80
C SER A 223 0.78 -0.01 -4.52
N TYR A 224 0.51 0.81 -5.54
CA TYR A 224 -0.75 0.80 -6.29
C TYR A 224 -0.83 -0.41 -7.24
N ARG A 225 -0.89 -1.59 -6.63
CA ARG A 225 -0.94 -2.90 -7.30
C ARG A 225 -2.38 -3.41 -7.37
N PRO A 226 -2.73 -4.26 -8.33
CA PRO A 226 -4.11 -4.74 -8.51
C PRO A 226 -4.72 -5.43 -7.28
N GLN A 227 -3.91 -6.05 -6.42
CA GLN A 227 -4.38 -6.65 -5.16
C GLN A 227 -4.68 -5.62 -4.06
N ASN A 228 -4.15 -4.39 -4.18
CA ASN A 228 -4.38 -3.28 -3.25
C ASN A 228 -5.46 -2.31 -3.77
N ILE A 229 -6.15 -2.68 -4.85
CA ILE A 229 -7.22 -1.89 -5.45
C ILE A 229 -8.50 -2.72 -5.42
N LEU A 230 -9.51 -2.20 -4.75
CA LEU A 230 -10.82 -2.81 -4.67
C LEU A 230 -11.80 -2.04 -5.56
N VAL A 231 -12.72 -2.77 -6.16
CA VAL A 231 -13.85 -2.19 -6.91
C VAL A 231 -15.15 -2.69 -6.28
N ASP A 232 -15.88 -1.77 -5.67
CA ASP A 232 -17.26 -2.00 -5.23
C ASP A 232 -18.18 -1.83 -6.44
N ARG A 233 -18.62 -2.96 -7.01
CA ARG A 233 -19.49 -3.00 -8.18
C ARG A 233 -20.97 -2.86 -7.83
N ALA A 234 -21.33 -2.91 -6.56
CA ALA A 234 -22.69 -2.66 -6.10
C ALA A 234 -23.00 -1.16 -6.07
N ALA A 235 -22.00 -0.31 -5.83
CA ALA A 235 -22.14 1.13 -5.93
C ALA A 235 -22.53 1.58 -7.36
N ARG A 236 -23.21 2.71 -7.45
CA ARG A 236 -23.63 3.30 -8.72
C ARG A 236 -23.21 4.77 -8.78
N PRO A 237 -22.18 5.17 -9.56
CA PRO A 237 -21.30 4.32 -10.40
C PRO A 237 -20.39 3.41 -9.54
N PRO A 238 -19.79 2.35 -10.14
CA PRO A 238 -18.83 1.49 -9.42
C PRO A 238 -17.72 2.30 -8.74
N ARG A 239 -17.45 1.99 -7.48
CA ARG A 239 -16.51 2.73 -6.63
C ARG A 239 -15.17 2.03 -6.62
N VAL A 240 -14.12 2.74 -7.01
CA VAL A 240 -12.73 2.30 -6.91
C VAL A 240 -12.10 2.86 -5.65
N LEU A 241 -11.37 2.04 -4.92
CA LEU A 241 -10.64 2.47 -3.74
C LEU A 241 -9.32 1.70 -3.60
N ALA A 242 -8.29 2.39 -3.11
CA ALA A 242 -7.02 1.77 -2.75
C ALA A 242 -6.97 1.46 -1.25
N VAL A 243 -6.32 0.37 -0.90
CA VAL A 243 -6.10 -0.11 0.48
C VAL A 243 -4.61 -0.37 0.71
N ASP A 244 -4.19 -0.44 1.99
CA ASP A 244 -2.81 -0.71 2.39
C ASP A 244 -1.84 0.45 2.06
N TRP A 245 -2.08 1.60 2.69
CA TRP A 245 -1.36 2.86 2.49
C TRP A 245 -0.02 2.95 3.26
N GLU A 246 0.48 1.85 3.78
CA GLU A 246 1.70 1.82 4.61
C GLU A 246 2.97 2.30 3.90
N LEU A 247 2.99 2.32 2.56
CA LEU A 247 4.11 2.77 1.73
C LEU A 247 3.90 4.14 1.10
N SER A 248 2.88 4.87 1.53
CA SER A 248 2.57 6.20 0.96
C SER A 248 3.75 7.15 1.03
N ALA A 249 3.91 7.90 -0.04
CA ALA A 249 5.05 8.77 -0.21
C ALA A 249 4.68 10.11 -0.86
N LEU A 250 5.57 11.08 -0.72
CA LEU A 250 5.63 12.24 -1.60
C LEU A 250 6.59 11.93 -2.74
N GLY A 251 6.09 11.81 -3.96
CA GLY A 251 6.88 11.37 -5.09
C GLY A 251 6.24 11.66 -6.44
N SER A 252 6.88 11.17 -7.49
CA SER A 252 6.37 11.27 -8.85
C SER A 252 5.09 10.47 -9.03
N PRO A 253 4.04 11.05 -9.64
CA PRO A 253 2.79 10.36 -9.93
C PRO A 253 2.97 9.14 -10.84
N LEU A 254 4.01 9.13 -11.67
CA LEU A 254 4.32 8.00 -12.55
C LEU A 254 4.76 6.75 -11.80
N TYR A 255 5.15 6.87 -10.53
CA TYR A 255 5.49 5.72 -9.68
C TYR A 255 4.31 4.73 -9.59
N ASP A 256 3.15 5.21 -9.16
CA ASP A 256 1.96 4.37 -9.01
C ASP A 256 1.39 3.93 -10.37
N PHE A 257 1.41 4.82 -11.37
CA PHE A 257 0.95 4.49 -12.71
C PHE A 257 1.79 3.36 -13.34
N ALA A 258 3.09 3.34 -13.10
CA ALA A 258 3.97 2.25 -13.53
C ALA A 258 3.64 0.91 -12.87
N PHE A 259 3.17 0.91 -11.60
CA PHE A 259 2.70 -0.30 -10.93
C PHE A 259 1.36 -0.80 -11.51
N LEU A 260 0.42 0.09 -11.77
CA LEU A 260 -0.87 -0.23 -12.37
C LEU A 260 -0.70 -0.78 -13.78
N SER A 261 0.08 -0.10 -14.61
CA SER A 261 0.18 -0.35 -16.04
C SER A 261 1.21 -1.38 -16.46
N ASP A 262 1.91 -2.02 -15.53
CA ASP A 262 3.10 -2.86 -15.78
C ASP A 262 2.92 -3.96 -16.83
N ARG A 263 1.74 -4.55 -16.90
CA ARG A 263 1.41 -5.66 -17.81
C ARG A 263 0.87 -5.21 -19.17
N PHE A 264 0.50 -3.95 -19.32
CA PHE A 264 -0.17 -3.42 -20.52
C PHE A 264 0.81 -2.80 -21.50
N ARG A 265 0.49 -2.90 -22.79
CA ARG A 265 1.25 -2.36 -23.92
C ARG A 265 0.28 -1.91 -25.02
N GLY A 266 0.77 -1.09 -25.96
CA GLY A 266 -0.03 -0.64 -27.10
C GLY A 266 -1.33 0.04 -26.70
N GLY A 267 -2.43 -0.28 -27.38
CA GLY A 267 -3.74 0.36 -27.19
C GLY A 267 -4.28 0.28 -25.76
N GLU A 268 -4.10 -0.85 -25.09
CA GLU A 268 -4.52 -0.96 -23.66
C GLU A 268 -3.75 0.01 -22.75
N LEU A 269 -2.45 0.19 -22.99
CA LEU A 269 -1.67 1.18 -22.23
C LEU A 269 -2.11 2.61 -22.58
N ASP A 270 -2.49 2.85 -23.84
CA ASP A 270 -2.99 4.14 -24.28
C ASP A 270 -4.32 4.52 -23.62
N ASP A 271 -5.23 3.56 -23.50
CA ASP A 271 -6.52 3.74 -22.84
C ASP A 271 -6.33 4.03 -21.33
N LEU A 272 -5.45 3.28 -20.66
CA LEU A 272 -5.12 3.54 -19.25
C LEU A 272 -4.49 4.92 -19.07
N TRP A 273 -3.55 5.28 -19.94
CA TRP A 273 -2.90 6.59 -19.88
C TRP A 273 -3.87 7.71 -20.14
N GLY A 274 -4.75 7.57 -21.15
CA GLY A 274 -5.78 8.54 -21.48
C GLY A 274 -6.68 8.84 -20.28
N ALA A 275 -7.26 7.79 -19.69
CA ALA A 275 -8.14 7.91 -18.53
C ALA A 275 -7.43 8.52 -17.29
N TYR A 276 -6.19 8.12 -17.03
CA TYR A 276 -5.39 8.68 -15.94
C TYR A 276 -5.08 10.16 -16.18
N ARG A 277 -4.57 10.50 -17.37
CA ARG A 277 -4.14 11.85 -17.73
C ARG A 277 -5.28 12.85 -17.74
N GLU A 278 -6.43 12.48 -18.31
CA GLU A 278 -7.63 13.30 -18.32
C GLU A 278 -7.98 13.82 -16.92
N GLU A 279 -8.09 12.92 -15.96
CA GLU A 279 -8.47 13.25 -14.59
C GLU A 279 -7.40 14.04 -13.83
N ALA A 280 -6.13 13.73 -14.06
CA ALA A 280 -5.02 14.38 -13.38
C ALA A 280 -4.80 15.81 -13.90
N VAL A 281 -4.79 15.99 -15.23
CA VAL A 281 -4.59 17.30 -15.87
C VAL A 281 -5.75 18.24 -15.60
N ALA A 282 -7.00 17.74 -15.61
CA ALA A 282 -8.18 18.52 -15.23
C ALA A 282 -8.08 19.11 -13.82
N ARG A 283 -7.26 18.52 -12.96
CA ARG A 283 -6.98 18.99 -11.58
C ARG A 283 -5.68 19.77 -11.44
N GLY A 284 -5.01 20.06 -12.56
CA GLY A 284 -3.81 20.90 -12.62
C GLY A 284 -2.50 20.16 -12.36
N LEU A 285 -2.47 18.82 -12.42
CA LEU A 285 -1.23 18.05 -12.39
C LEU A 285 -0.62 18.03 -13.81
N PRO A 286 0.54 18.65 -14.06
CA PRO A 286 1.18 18.58 -15.35
C PRO A 286 1.73 17.16 -15.59
N LEU A 287 1.39 16.59 -16.74
CA LEU A 287 1.84 15.26 -17.14
C LEU A 287 2.41 15.31 -18.57
N PRO A 288 3.36 14.43 -18.91
CA PRO A 288 3.92 14.37 -20.26
C PRO A 288 2.85 13.96 -21.29
N GLU A 289 3.10 14.31 -22.54
CA GLU A 289 2.30 13.79 -23.65
C GLU A 289 2.57 12.29 -23.85
N ARG A 290 1.66 11.59 -24.54
CA ARG A 290 1.73 10.14 -24.75
C ARG A 290 3.08 9.66 -25.28
N GLY A 291 3.65 10.37 -26.26
CA GLY A 291 4.93 9.98 -26.87
C GLY A 291 6.15 10.09 -25.94
N GLN A 292 6.04 10.90 -24.88
CA GLN A 292 7.11 11.09 -23.90
C GLN A 292 6.97 10.16 -22.68
N MET A 293 5.78 9.58 -22.46
CA MET A 293 5.44 8.84 -21.26
C MET A 293 6.22 7.52 -21.14
N GLU A 294 6.36 6.77 -22.23
CA GLU A 294 6.86 5.39 -22.19
C GLU A 294 8.31 5.27 -21.70
N PRO A 295 9.27 6.11 -22.19
CA PRO A 295 10.62 6.10 -21.64
C PRO A 295 10.69 6.48 -20.16
N LEU A 296 9.82 7.40 -19.71
CA LEU A 296 9.74 7.76 -18.30
C LEU A 296 9.20 6.59 -17.47
N LEU A 297 8.15 5.91 -17.92
CA LEU A 297 7.64 4.72 -17.24
C LEU A 297 8.67 3.60 -17.16
N ASP A 298 9.53 3.46 -18.15
CA ASP A 298 10.56 2.42 -18.12
C ASP A 298 11.61 2.66 -17.02
N CYS A 299 11.90 3.92 -16.67
CA CYS A 299 12.70 4.22 -15.47
C CYS A 299 12.02 3.72 -14.19
N PHE A 300 10.70 3.92 -14.04
CA PHE A 300 9.95 3.43 -12.87
C PHE A 300 9.80 1.90 -12.88
N ARG A 301 9.64 1.29 -14.06
CA ARG A 301 9.63 -0.16 -14.22
C ARG A 301 10.98 -0.77 -13.86
N LEU A 302 12.08 -0.14 -14.28
CA LEU A 302 13.43 -0.54 -13.91
C LEU A 302 13.63 -0.49 -12.40
N HIS A 303 13.24 0.63 -11.76
CA HIS A 303 13.28 0.76 -10.30
C HIS A 303 12.53 -0.38 -9.62
N LYS A 304 11.30 -0.68 -10.05
CA LYS A 304 10.48 -1.77 -9.50
C LYS A 304 11.18 -3.13 -9.61
N VAL A 305 11.82 -3.40 -10.75
CA VAL A 305 12.57 -4.65 -10.96
C VAL A 305 13.80 -4.70 -10.04
N LEU A 306 14.57 -3.61 -9.93
CA LEU A 306 15.72 -3.55 -9.02
C LEU A 306 15.29 -3.74 -7.57
N LYS A 307 14.20 -3.11 -7.15
CA LYS A 307 13.63 -3.34 -5.81
C LYS A 307 13.31 -4.83 -5.58
N SER A 308 12.67 -5.48 -6.56
CA SER A 308 12.33 -6.91 -6.44
C SER A 308 13.59 -7.80 -6.39
N ILE A 309 14.66 -7.44 -7.11
CA ILE A 309 15.96 -8.11 -7.02
C ILE A 309 16.55 -7.92 -5.62
N GLY A 310 16.51 -6.71 -5.06
CA GLY A 310 16.97 -6.43 -3.69
C GLY A 310 16.25 -7.26 -2.63
N ASP A 311 14.93 -7.41 -2.78
CA ASP A 311 14.08 -8.18 -1.85
C ASP A 311 14.26 -9.70 -2.00
N SER A 312 14.83 -10.20 -3.10
CA SER A 312 14.82 -11.62 -3.51
C SER A 312 15.47 -12.56 -2.50
N VAL A 313 16.55 -12.12 -1.85
CA VAL A 313 17.28 -12.93 -0.84
C VAL A 313 16.45 -13.06 0.43
N ALA A 314 15.95 -11.93 0.95
CA ALA A 314 15.14 -11.91 2.17
C ALA A 314 13.83 -12.69 2.00
N LEU A 315 13.20 -12.59 0.83
CA LEU A 315 11.96 -13.28 0.49
C LEU A 315 12.16 -14.67 -0.12
N LYS A 316 13.43 -15.13 -0.22
CA LYS A 316 13.80 -16.47 -0.71
C LYS A 316 13.16 -16.79 -2.07
N PHE A 317 13.32 -15.89 -3.05
CA PHE A 317 12.80 -16.13 -4.39
C PHE A 317 13.46 -17.35 -5.05
N GLU A 318 12.66 -18.14 -5.74
CA GLU A 318 13.20 -19.23 -6.57
C GLU A 318 14.09 -18.67 -7.69
N GLU A 319 15.15 -19.40 -8.06
CA GLU A 319 16.11 -18.98 -9.10
C GLU A 319 15.42 -18.59 -10.41
N ARG A 320 14.39 -19.33 -10.83
CA ARG A 320 13.62 -19.00 -12.05
C ARG A 320 12.98 -17.60 -12.00
N VAL A 321 12.56 -17.14 -10.81
CA VAL A 321 12.00 -15.79 -10.60
C VAL A 321 13.10 -14.75 -10.69
N VAL A 322 14.22 -15.01 -10.00
CA VAL A 322 15.41 -14.14 -10.05
C VAL A 322 15.90 -13.97 -11.49
N ARG A 323 16.03 -15.06 -12.24
CA ARG A 323 16.45 -15.05 -13.65
C ARG A 323 15.54 -14.18 -14.52
N LYS A 324 14.23 -14.28 -14.37
CA LYS A 324 13.26 -13.41 -15.06
C LYS A 324 13.43 -11.93 -14.70
N LEU A 325 13.65 -11.62 -13.43
CA LEU A 325 13.87 -10.24 -12.97
C LEU A 325 15.17 -9.67 -13.56
N VAL A 326 16.25 -10.45 -13.55
CA VAL A 326 17.55 -10.03 -14.09
C VAL A 326 17.45 -9.80 -15.60
N THR A 327 16.84 -10.71 -16.36
CA THR A 327 16.60 -10.53 -17.80
C THR A 327 15.83 -9.25 -18.07
N ARG A 328 14.73 -9.03 -17.34
CA ARG A 328 13.92 -7.82 -17.50
C ARG A 328 14.67 -6.53 -17.15
N ALA A 329 15.49 -6.53 -16.08
CA ALA A 329 16.32 -5.38 -15.75
C ALA A 329 17.32 -5.04 -16.88
N ALA A 330 17.95 -6.06 -17.45
CA ALA A 330 18.88 -5.90 -18.56
C ALA A 330 18.19 -5.36 -19.83
N GLU A 331 17.01 -5.90 -20.18
CA GLU A 331 16.22 -5.45 -21.33
C GLU A 331 15.84 -3.98 -21.20
N ILE A 332 15.25 -3.59 -20.06
CA ILE A 332 14.86 -2.19 -19.80
C ILE A 332 16.11 -1.29 -19.76
N GLY A 333 17.17 -1.71 -19.05
CA GLY A 333 18.41 -0.93 -18.94
C GLY A 333 19.12 -0.73 -20.27
N THR A 334 18.95 -1.64 -21.25
CA THR A 334 19.51 -1.49 -22.60
C THR A 334 18.65 -0.57 -23.46
N ALA A 335 17.33 -0.57 -23.26
CA ALA A 335 16.41 0.27 -24.02
C ALA A 335 16.42 1.75 -23.58
N LEU A 336 16.85 2.03 -22.35
CA LEU A 336 16.93 3.40 -21.83
C LEU A 336 18.11 4.16 -22.51
N PRO A 337 17.89 5.42 -22.92
CA PRO A 337 18.81 6.19 -23.77
C PRO A 337 20.04 6.76 -23.01
N PHE A 338 20.50 6.09 -21.95
CA PHE A 338 21.60 6.57 -21.12
C PHE A 338 22.56 5.50 -20.57
#